data_125a4584361fdc9f132f412f0bcbbae9
#
_entry.id   125a4584361fdc9f132f412f0bcbbae9
#
_cell.length_a   1.000
_cell.length_b   1.000
_cell.length_c   1.000
_cell.angle_alpha   90.00
_cell.angle_beta   90.00
_cell.angle_gamma   90.00
#
_symmetry.space_group_name_H-M   'P 1'
#
loop_
_entity.id
_entity.type
_entity.pdbx_description
1 polymer ?
#
loop_
_entity_poly.entity_id
_entity_poly.type
_entity_poly.pdbx_seq_one_letter_code
_entity_poly.pdbx_strand_id
1 'polypeptide(L)'
;MLLLAVITTKFAEAQSFGNQAITYEELYDDPYAINKLFLHLQPLYADVFATNVNAGFGIGANYYLKDKADFQANFRQAYTRSFDLARDAAIKNQVIMNTPNNFTYFELGGTYHIKDEESDTETKLILYSRKYAKGNRWASHVPEHTVVPSKVRKIIGARAGGFAFDTSIDLKRITADQQVSLVDESGDPFPVQSYYYTNEIVTGGYIGGSMSWIKNMAIKPDKGYGVLVDDFIFTSFLDILIAPSIKLDTVQYRDPNLNNTIRKFAADVVDTKVWGFRLGMEGKYNRELGWAYGAEVGARPGIKGRGFYAMLKISVPVFSTSMNHSREAFGK
;
A
#
# COMPACT_ATOMS: atom_id res chain seq x y z
N MET A 1 -19.00 -20.44 -15.10
CA MET A 1 -19.27 -19.44 -16.17
C MET A 1 -19.52 -18.12 -15.46
N LEU A 2 -18.46 -17.35 -15.18
CA LEU A 2 -18.53 -16.09 -14.45
C LEU A 2 -18.55 -14.95 -15.48
N LEU A 3 -19.65 -14.21 -15.50
CA LEU A 3 -19.86 -13.05 -16.36
C LEU A 3 -18.98 -11.90 -15.86
N LEU A 4 -17.94 -11.55 -16.60
CA LEU A 4 -17.18 -10.31 -16.42
C LEU A 4 -18.04 -9.18 -17.00
N ALA A 5 -18.72 -8.45 -16.14
CA ALA A 5 -19.43 -7.22 -16.56
C ALA A 5 -18.39 -6.13 -16.83
N VAL A 6 -18.08 -5.91 -18.08
CA VAL A 6 -17.31 -4.74 -18.54
C VAL A 6 -18.24 -3.53 -18.40
N ILE A 7 -18.02 -2.74 -17.36
CA ILE A 7 -18.69 -1.43 -17.20
C ILE A 7 -18.00 -0.47 -18.17
N THR A 8 -18.55 -0.34 -19.37
CA THR A 8 -18.23 0.76 -20.27
C THR A 8 -18.98 2.00 -19.76
N THR A 9 -18.31 2.82 -18.95
CA THR A 9 -18.79 4.16 -18.64
C THR A 9 -18.66 5.01 -19.90
N LYS A 10 -19.75 5.22 -20.61
CA LYS A 10 -19.85 6.32 -21.56
C LYS A 10 -19.76 7.62 -20.76
N PHE A 11 -18.65 8.32 -20.88
CA PHE A 11 -18.55 9.69 -20.40
C PHE A 11 -19.55 10.51 -21.25
N ALA A 12 -20.60 11.02 -20.62
CA ALA A 12 -21.46 12.00 -21.22
C ALA A 12 -20.62 13.26 -21.50
N GLU A 13 -20.53 13.64 -22.75
CA GLU A 13 -19.98 14.93 -23.14
C GLU A 13 -20.80 16.00 -22.44
N ALA A 14 -20.24 16.66 -21.46
CA ALA A 14 -20.82 17.84 -20.84
C ALA A 14 -20.76 18.95 -21.90
N GLN A 15 -21.91 19.43 -22.31
CA GLN A 15 -22.06 20.57 -23.24
C GLN A 15 -21.16 21.73 -22.79
N SER A 16 -20.26 22.15 -23.66
CA SER A 16 -19.40 23.30 -23.46
C SER A 16 -20.26 24.57 -23.44
N PHE A 17 -20.42 25.14 -22.27
CA PHE A 17 -20.90 26.51 -22.16
C PHE A 17 -19.75 27.47 -22.46
N GLY A 18 -19.80 28.13 -23.62
CA GLY A 18 -18.92 29.26 -23.98
C GLY A 18 -17.51 28.85 -24.41
N ASN A 19 -17.32 28.59 -25.70
CA ASN A 19 -15.99 28.35 -26.31
C ASN A 19 -15.12 29.63 -26.31
N GLN A 20 -14.57 30.03 -25.18
CA GLN A 20 -13.33 30.79 -25.22
C GLN A 20 -12.19 29.76 -25.11
N ALA A 21 -11.55 29.48 -26.21
CA ALA A 21 -10.30 28.73 -26.24
C ALA A 21 -9.30 29.45 -25.30
N ILE A 22 -8.83 28.77 -24.31
CA ILE A 22 -7.78 29.30 -23.44
C ILE A 22 -6.46 29.04 -24.16
N THR A 23 -5.77 30.11 -24.49
CA THR A 23 -4.37 30.05 -24.96
C THR A 23 -3.45 29.76 -23.81
N TYR A 24 -2.45 28.95 -24.04
CA TYR A 24 -1.47 28.54 -23.03
C TYR A 24 -0.11 28.34 -23.69
N GLU A 25 0.92 28.52 -22.89
CA GLU A 25 2.29 28.13 -23.18
C GLU A 25 2.55 26.76 -22.57
N GLU A 26 3.02 25.80 -23.35
CA GLU A 26 3.52 24.51 -22.85
C GLU A 26 4.91 24.74 -22.27
N LEU A 27 5.09 24.43 -20.99
CA LEU A 27 6.40 24.54 -20.32
C LEU A 27 7.21 23.26 -20.50
N TYR A 28 6.59 22.12 -20.35
CA TYR A 28 7.15 20.81 -20.65
C TYR A 28 6.05 19.74 -20.76
N ASP A 29 6.33 18.69 -21.54
CA ASP A 29 5.53 17.46 -21.63
C ASP A 29 6.50 16.28 -21.92
N ASP A 30 7.19 15.82 -20.85
CA ASP A 30 8.19 14.75 -20.93
C ASP A 30 7.96 13.73 -19.81
N PRO A 31 7.25 12.62 -20.09
CA PRO A 31 6.97 11.59 -19.11
C PRO A 31 8.19 10.73 -18.71
N TYR A 32 9.36 10.92 -19.37
CA TYR A 32 10.63 10.30 -18.99
C TYR A 32 11.42 11.14 -17.99
N ALA A 33 11.16 12.45 -17.90
CA ALA A 33 11.81 13.37 -16.98
C ALA A 33 11.24 13.28 -15.57
N ILE A 34 11.36 12.11 -14.94
CA ILE A 34 10.93 11.87 -13.56
C ILE A 34 12.12 11.79 -12.60
N ASN A 35 11.86 12.00 -11.33
CA ASN A 35 12.84 11.81 -10.27
C ASN A 35 13.32 10.35 -10.24
N LYS A 36 14.64 10.17 -10.07
CA LYS A 36 15.25 8.83 -10.00
C LYS A 36 15.02 8.15 -8.66
N LEU A 37 15.05 8.93 -7.57
CA LEU A 37 14.90 8.41 -6.22
C LEU A 37 13.79 9.19 -5.51
N PHE A 38 12.88 8.46 -4.91
CA PHE A 38 11.86 8.96 -4.00
C PHE A 38 12.03 8.29 -2.64
N LEU A 39 12.10 9.09 -1.59
CA LEU A 39 11.98 8.63 -0.22
C LEU A 39 10.69 9.18 0.37
N HIS A 40 9.85 8.29 0.86
CA HIS A 40 8.55 8.63 1.41
C HIS A 40 8.49 8.28 2.89
N LEU A 41 8.03 9.22 3.70
CA LEU A 41 7.53 8.93 5.03
C LEU A 41 6.05 8.56 4.90
N GLN A 42 5.65 7.47 5.52
CA GLN A 42 4.27 7.02 5.62
C GLN A 42 3.78 7.32 7.05
N PRO A 43 3.21 8.50 7.32
CA PRO A 43 2.76 8.83 8.67
C PRO A 43 1.56 8.00 9.11
N LEU A 44 0.84 7.41 8.16
CA LEU A 44 -0.30 6.56 8.42
C LEU A 44 -0.39 5.43 7.41
N TYR A 45 -0.39 4.21 7.89
CA TYR A 45 -0.99 3.08 7.21
C TYR A 45 -2.04 2.41 8.12
N ALA A 46 -3.01 1.77 7.52
CA ALA A 46 -3.98 0.89 8.18
C ALA A 46 -3.96 -0.46 7.49
N ASP A 47 -3.90 -1.53 8.26
CA ASP A 47 -3.79 -2.91 7.78
C ASP A 47 -4.73 -3.81 8.58
N VAL A 48 -5.60 -4.53 7.90
CA VAL A 48 -6.43 -5.59 8.50
C VAL A 48 -5.84 -6.92 8.04
N PHE A 49 -5.36 -7.73 8.96
CA PHE A 49 -4.72 -9.00 8.64
C PHE A 49 -4.89 -10.03 9.75
N ALA A 50 -5.17 -11.27 9.39
CA ALA A 50 -5.38 -12.41 10.28
C ALA A 50 -6.48 -12.14 11.33
N THR A 51 -6.09 -11.84 12.56
CA THR A 51 -7.00 -11.51 13.66
C THR A 51 -6.88 -10.05 14.10
N ASN A 52 -6.09 -9.23 13.38
CA ASN A 52 -5.67 -7.91 13.82
C ASN A 52 -6.13 -6.79 12.90
N VAL A 53 -6.30 -5.63 13.50
CA VAL A 53 -6.35 -4.33 12.81
C VAL A 53 -5.15 -3.53 13.30
N ASN A 54 -4.26 -3.15 12.39
CA ASN A 54 -3.06 -2.41 12.71
C ASN A 54 -3.14 -1.02 12.10
N ALA A 55 -2.66 -0.02 12.83
CA ALA A 55 -2.35 1.29 12.29
C ALA A 55 -0.94 1.67 12.72
N GLY A 56 -0.20 2.35 11.84
CA GLY A 56 1.20 2.60 12.11
C GLY A 56 1.83 3.57 11.14
N PHE A 57 3.14 3.63 11.20
CA PHE A 57 3.99 4.42 10.33
C PHE A 57 4.86 3.53 9.45
N GLY A 58 5.44 4.12 8.42
CA GLY A 58 6.40 3.43 7.56
C GLY A 58 7.32 4.37 6.82
N ILE A 59 8.26 3.77 6.12
CA ILE A 59 9.18 4.43 5.21
C ILE A 59 9.18 3.64 3.91
N GLY A 60 9.10 4.35 2.79
CA GLY A 60 9.21 3.77 1.46
C GLY A 60 10.32 4.43 0.66
N ALA A 61 10.95 3.66 -0.19
CA ALA A 61 11.90 4.14 -1.17
C ALA A 61 11.57 3.57 -2.54
N ASN A 62 11.65 4.38 -3.59
CA ASN A 62 11.57 3.94 -4.97
C ASN A 62 12.75 4.51 -5.75
N TYR A 63 13.46 3.66 -6.50
CA TYR A 63 14.58 4.06 -7.34
C TYR A 63 14.33 3.59 -8.78
N TYR A 64 14.33 4.54 -9.71
CA TYR A 64 14.16 4.28 -11.15
C TYR A 64 15.52 4.21 -11.83
N LEU A 65 15.85 3.04 -12.38
CA LEU A 65 17.07 2.82 -13.17
C LEU A 65 16.77 3.07 -14.66
N LYS A 66 16.67 4.36 -15.03
CA LYS A 66 16.32 4.78 -16.39
C LYS A 66 15.06 4.02 -16.89
N ASP A 67 15.14 3.46 -18.11
CA ASP A 67 14.02 2.82 -18.80
C ASP A 67 14.00 1.29 -18.62
N LYS A 68 14.80 0.74 -17.70
CA LYS A 68 15.02 -0.71 -17.59
C LYS A 68 14.35 -1.35 -16.40
N ALA A 69 14.39 -0.68 -15.27
CA ALA A 69 13.91 -1.26 -14.02
C ALA A 69 13.60 -0.18 -12.99
N ASP A 70 12.77 -0.51 -12.05
CA ASP A 70 12.63 0.22 -10.80
C ASP A 70 12.82 -0.71 -9.60
N PHE A 71 13.27 -0.16 -8.48
CA PHE A 71 13.45 -0.85 -7.22
C PHE A 71 12.60 -0.20 -6.15
N GLN A 72 12.06 -1.01 -5.26
CA GLN A 72 11.26 -0.54 -4.13
C GLN A 72 11.71 -1.18 -2.83
N ALA A 73 11.69 -0.40 -1.77
CA ALA A 73 11.85 -0.88 -0.40
C ALA A 73 10.75 -0.27 0.46
N ASN A 74 10.13 -1.07 1.31
CA ASN A 74 9.09 -0.63 2.21
C ASN A 74 9.35 -1.20 3.61
N PHE A 75 9.23 -0.35 4.62
CA PHE A 75 9.21 -0.73 6.02
C PHE A 75 7.95 -0.15 6.65
N ARG A 76 7.24 -0.95 7.44
CA ARG A 76 6.04 -0.51 8.17
C ARG A 76 6.06 -1.12 9.57
N GLN A 77 5.62 -0.32 10.56
CA GLN A 77 5.52 -0.77 11.95
C GLN A 77 4.27 -0.18 12.59
N ALA A 78 3.51 -1.00 13.32
CA ALA A 78 2.36 -0.54 14.05
C ALA A 78 2.75 0.40 15.21
N TYR A 79 1.95 1.44 15.45
CA TYR A 79 2.17 2.39 16.56
C TYR A 79 2.03 1.74 17.93
N THR A 80 1.15 0.75 18.05
CA THR A 80 0.87 0.10 19.32
C THR A 80 0.44 -1.35 19.12
N ARG A 81 0.56 -2.12 20.17
CA ARG A 81 0.06 -3.49 20.28
C ARG A 81 -1.46 -3.57 20.47
N SER A 82 -2.11 -2.44 20.80
CA SER A 82 -3.44 -2.39 21.42
C SER A 82 -4.60 -2.08 20.47
N PHE A 83 -4.52 -2.41 19.18
CA PHE A 83 -5.63 -2.21 18.25
C PHE A 83 -6.67 -3.34 18.24
N ASP A 84 -6.44 -4.40 18.97
CA ASP A 84 -7.35 -5.54 19.10
C ASP A 84 -7.69 -5.74 20.59
N LEU A 85 -8.99 -5.73 20.92
CA LEU A 85 -9.48 -5.93 22.30
C LEU A 85 -9.05 -7.28 22.87
N ALA A 86 -9.02 -8.32 22.04
CA ALA A 86 -8.59 -9.64 22.46
C ALA A 86 -7.09 -9.66 22.79
N ARG A 87 -6.26 -8.94 22.04
CA ARG A 87 -4.83 -8.79 22.30
C ARG A 87 -4.59 -8.10 23.64
N ASP A 88 -5.34 -7.06 23.98
CA ASP A 88 -5.26 -6.38 25.25
C ASP A 88 -5.62 -7.30 26.42
N ALA A 89 -6.63 -8.15 26.26
CA ALA A 89 -7.01 -9.13 27.25
C ALA A 89 -5.90 -10.18 27.48
N ALA A 90 -5.23 -10.62 26.41
CA ALA A 90 -4.12 -11.55 26.49
C ALA A 90 -2.88 -10.96 27.18
N ILE A 91 -2.55 -9.70 26.90
CA ILE A 91 -1.44 -8.99 27.56
C ILE A 91 -1.66 -8.89 29.08
N LYS A 92 -2.91 -8.74 29.52
CA LYS A 92 -3.29 -8.67 30.93
C LYS A 92 -3.38 -10.06 31.60
N ASN A 93 -3.28 -11.13 30.86
CA ASN A 93 -3.35 -12.48 31.40
C ASN A 93 -2.02 -12.85 32.08
N GLN A 94 -2.05 -12.92 33.41
CA GLN A 94 -0.83 -13.18 34.22
C GLN A 94 -0.29 -14.59 34.13
N VAL A 95 -1.06 -15.55 33.63
CA VAL A 95 -0.63 -16.94 33.49
C VAL A 95 0.00 -17.25 32.13
N ILE A 96 -0.23 -16.40 31.12
CA ILE A 96 0.41 -16.50 29.80
C ILE A 96 1.64 -15.61 29.78
N MET A 97 2.79 -16.19 29.50
CA MET A 97 4.08 -15.50 29.52
C MET A 97 4.45 -14.89 28.15
N ASN A 98 3.74 -15.26 27.07
CA ASN A 98 3.99 -14.69 25.76
C ASN A 98 3.65 -13.20 25.74
N THR A 99 4.50 -12.42 25.09
CA THR A 99 4.27 -10.99 24.83
C THR A 99 3.93 -10.83 23.36
N PRO A 100 2.75 -10.27 23.03
CA PRO A 100 2.41 -10.00 21.63
C PRO A 100 3.36 -8.99 20.99
N ASN A 101 3.91 -9.31 19.83
CA ASN A 101 4.74 -8.42 19.05
C ASN A 101 3.90 -7.35 18.33
N ASN A 102 4.48 -6.20 18.08
CA ASN A 102 3.89 -5.22 17.15
C ASN A 102 3.99 -5.75 15.72
N PHE A 103 2.97 -5.49 14.93
CA PHE A 103 3.08 -5.77 13.50
C PHE A 103 4.26 -4.97 12.91
N THR A 104 5.16 -5.70 12.28
CA THR A 104 6.30 -5.15 11.53
C THR A 104 6.36 -5.81 10.17
N TYR A 105 6.50 -5.03 9.11
CA TYR A 105 6.57 -5.51 7.74
C TYR A 105 7.76 -4.90 7.03
N PHE A 106 8.51 -5.72 6.33
CA PHE A 106 9.62 -5.32 5.46
C PHE A 106 9.44 -5.93 4.08
N GLU A 107 9.71 -5.15 3.05
CA GLU A 107 9.70 -5.59 1.66
C GLU A 107 10.83 -4.93 0.88
N LEU A 108 11.49 -5.73 0.05
CA LEU A 108 12.47 -5.28 -0.92
C LEU A 108 12.21 -5.98 -2.25
N GLY A 109 12.13 -5.23 -3.33
CA GLY A 109 11.90 -5.82 -4.64
C GLY A 109 12.16 -4.85 -5.77
N GLY A 110 11.84 -5.30 -6.97
CA GLY A 110 11.98 -4.49 -8.18
C GLY A 110 11.05 -4.94 -9.27
N THR A 111 10.96 -4.09 -10.28
CA THR A 111 10.20 -4.28 -11.51
C THR A 111 11.16 -4.19 -12.69
N TYR A 112 11.22 -5.21 -13.50
CA TYR A 112 11.90 -5.14 -14.80
C TYR A 112 10.89 -4.70 -15.87
N HIS A 113 11.22 -3.65 -16.63
CA HIS A 113 10.35 -3.10 -17.65
C HIS A 113 10.40 -3.98 -18.90
N ILE A 114 9.32 -4.73 -19.16
CA ILE A 114 9.18 -5.57 -20.36
C ILE A 114 8.79 -4.72 -21.56
N LYS A 115 7.87 -3.78 -21.34
CA LYS A 115 7.39 -2.83 -22.34
C LYS A 115 7.37 -1.44 -21.74
N ASP A 116 7.96 -0.49 -22.42
CA ASP A 116 8.06 0.91 -22.01
C ASP A 116 7.83 1.76 -23.25
N GLU A 117 6.67 2.39 -23.32
CA GLU A 117 6.25 3.13 -24.52
C GLU A 117 5.56 4.45 -24.14
N GLU A 118 5.75 5.43 -24.97
CA GLU A 118 5.03 6.70 -24.93
C GLU A 118 3.83 6.64 -25.89
N SER A 119 2.75 7.25 -25.49
CA SER A 119 1.57 7.45 -26.34
C SER A 119 0.95 8.80 -26.10
N ASP A 120 0.41 9.38 -27.17
CA ASP A 120 -0.37 10.61 -27.08
C ASP A 120 -1.68 10.38 -26.34
N THR A 121 -2.08 11.36 -25.55
CA THR A 121 -3.32 11.38 -24.77
C THR A 121 -3.79 12.80 -24.59
N GLU A 122 -4.85 12.98 -23.84
CA GLU A 122 -5.35 14.28 -23.43
C GLU A 122 -5.35 14.38 -21.92
N THR A 123 -4.99 15.55 -21.40
CA THR A 123 -5.04 15.84 -19.97
C THR A 123 -6.04 16.95 -19.69
N LYS A 124 -6.91 16.67 -18.73
CA LYS A 124 -7.89 17.62 -18.23
C LYS A 124 -7.30 18.37 -17.03
N LEU A 125 -7.03 19.64 -17.19
CA LEU A 125 -6.49 20.51 -16.16
C LEU A 125 -7.58 21.42 -15.60
N ILE A 126 -7.71 21.46 -14.28
CA ILE A 126 -8.72 22.25 -13.59
C ILE A 126 -8.20 23.66 -13.42
N LEU A 127 -8.93 24.64 -13.93
CA LEU A 127 -8.60 26.06 -13.84
C LEU A 127 -9.03 26.67 -12.52
N TYR A 128 -10.19 26.25 -11.99
CA TYR A 128 -10.70 26.68 -10.69
C TYR A 128 -11.77 25.70 -10.16
N SER A 129 -12.08 25.79 -8.88
CA SER A 129 -13.11 24.93 -8.29
C SER A 129 -14.53 25.46 -8.56
N ARG A 130 -15.51 24.57 -8.69
CA ARG A 130 -16.95 24.93 -8.81
C ARG A 130 -17.46 25.79 -7.66
N LYS A 131 -16.88 25.66 -6.48
CA LYS A 131 -17.22 26.47 -5.32
C LYS A 131 -16.85 27.94 -5.54
N TYR A 132 -15.72 28.19 -6.20
CA TYR A 132 -15.26 29.52 -6.56
C TYR A 132 -16.16 30.17 -7.62
N ALA A 133 -16.72 29.37 -8.55
CA ALA A 133 -17.62 29.86 -9.60
C ALA A 133 -18.92 30.46 -9.04
N LYS A 134 -19.46 29.93 -7.95
CA LYS A 134 -20.78 30.31 -7.42
C LYS A 134 -20.92 31.75 -6.91
N GLY A 135 -19.83 32.46 -6.69
CA GLY A 135 -19.88 33.86 -6.20
C GLY A 135 -19.20 34.86 -7.14
N ASN A 136 -18.66 34.40 -8.25
CA ASN A 136 -17.78 35.21 -9.08
C ASN A 136 -18.32 35.32 -10.51
N ARG A 137 -18.74 36.52 -10.90
CA ARG A 137 -19.25 36.81 -12.27
C ARG A 137 -18.24 36.45 -13.35
N TRP A 138 -16.95 36.62 -13.08
CA TRP A 138 -15.88 36.26 -14.00
C TRP A 138 -15.85 34.74 -14.26
N ALA A 139 -15.94 33.92 -13.24
CA ALA A 139 -15.91 32.47 -13.35
C ALA A 139 -17.12 31.88 -14.11
N SER A 140 -18.22 32.64 -14.24
CA SER A 140 -19.38 32.20 -15.02
C SER A 140 -19.16 32.22 -16.54
N HIS A 141 -18.11 32.91 -17.01
CA HIS A 141 -17.81 33.09 -18.44
C HIS A 141 -16.55 32.32 -18.88
N VAL A 142 -15.89 31.60 -17.95
CA VAL A 142 -14.63 30.89 -18.20
C VAL A 142 -14.86 29.39 -17.94
N PRO A 143 -14.32 28.49 -18.77
CA PRO A 143 -14.46 27.06 -18.53
C PRO A 143 -13.81 26.66 -17.21
N GLU A 144 -14.41 25.73 -16.50
CA GLU A 144 -13.89 25.17 -15.24
C GLU A 144 -12.57 24.41 -15.44
N HIS A 145 -12.37 23.87 -16.61
CA HIS A 145 -11.20 23.08 -16.97
C HIS A 145 -10.82 23.34 -18.43
N THR A 146 -9.59 23.07 -18.76
CA THR A 146 -9.10 22.97 -20.13
C THR A 146 -8.61 21.55 -20.41
N VAL A 147 -8.76 21.12 -21.64
CA VAL A 147 -8.21 19.83 -22.12
C VAL A 147 -7.07 20.15 -23.06
N VAL A 148 -5.92 19.59 -22.79
CA VAL A 148 -4.71 19.82 -23.56
C VAL A 148 -4.14 18.50 -24.05
N PRO A 149 -3.58 18.44 -25.28
CA PRO A 149 -2.78 17.29 -25.70
C PRO A 149 -1.64 17.06 -24.72
N SER A 150 -1.34 15.81 -24.46
CA SER A 150 -0.27 15.43 -23.55
C SER A 150 0.26 14.05 -23.87
N LYS A 151 1.41 13.71 -23.31
CA LYS A 151 2.05 12.41 -23.43
C LYS A 151 1.88 11.60 -22.15
N VAL A 152 1.71 10.29 -22.31
CA VAL A 152 1.71 9.34 -21.22
C VAL A 152 2.69 8.22 -21.52
N ARG A 153 3.60 7.94 -20.58
CA ARG A 153 4.47 6.78 -20.62
C ARG A 153 3.78 5.62 -19.93
N LYS A 154 3.72 4.48 -20.61
CA LYS A 154 3.13 3.24 -20.10
C LYS A 154 4.22 2.20 -19.94
N ILE A 155 4.34 1.65 -18.74
CA ILE A 155 5.31 0.59 -18.43
C ILE A 155 4.55 -0.66 -18.05
N ILE A 156 4.83 -1.77 -18.75
CA ILE A 156 4.42 -3.12 -18.34
C ILE A 156 5.67 -3.80 -17.80
N GLY A 157 5.64 -4.25 -16.57
CA GLY A 157 6.81 -4.80 -15.89
C GLY A 157 6.57 -6.15 -15.24
N ALA A 158 7.64 -6.95 -15.18
CA ALA A 158 7.70 -8.14 -14.35
C ALA A 158 8.26 -7.77 -12.98
N ARG A 159 7.58 -8.18 -11.92
CA ARG A 159 7.93 -7.87 -10.54
C ARG A 159 8.51 -9.09 -9.84
N ALA A 160 9.52 -8.87 -9.00
CA ALA A 160 10.01 -9.88 -8.08
C ALA A 160 10.60 -9.21 -6.83
N GLY A 161 10.55 -9.92 -5.71
CA GLY A 161 11.12 -9.41 -4.46
C GLY A 161 10.96 -10.37 -3.30
N GLY A 162 11.38 -9.90 -2.13
CA GLY A 162 11.26 -10.59 -0.86
C GLY A 162 10.48 -9.75 0.15
N PHE A 163 9.85 -10.43 1.11
CA PHE A 163 9.17 -9.81 2.21
C PHE A 163 9.38 -10.60 3.51
N ALA A 164 9.28 -9.91 4.61
CA ALA A 164 9.20 -10.51 5.93
C ALA A 164 8.20 -9.72 6.78
N PHE A 165 7.45 -10.42 7.62
CA PHE A 165 6.63 -9.76 8.61
C PHE A 165 6.59 -10.55 9.92
N ASP A 166 6.37 -9.82 11.00
CA ASP A 166 6.14 -10.32 12.34
C ASP A 166 4.81 -9.74 12.83
N THR A 167 3.96 -10.59 13.36
CA THR A 167 2.66 -10.20 13.90
C THR A 167 2.27 -11.12 15.04
N SER A 168 1.40 -10.64 15.91
CA SER A 168 0.77 -11.52 16.91
C SER A 168 -0.60 -11.95 16.40
N ILE A 169 -1.00 -13.17 16.72
CA ILE A 169 -2.27 -13.75 16.33
C ILE A 169 -3.02 -14.29 17.53
N ASP A 170 -4.35 -14.17 17.54
CA ASP A 170 -5.24 -14.78 18.53
C ASP A 170 -5.28 -16.30 18.31
N LEU A 171 -4.41 -17.00 19.04
CA LEU A 171 -4.27 -18.44 18.89
C LEU A 171 -5.48 -19.21 19.42
N LYS A 172 -6.19 -18.68 20.42
CA LYS A 172 -7.44 -19.28 20.90
C LYS A 172 -8.49 -19.39 19.78
N ARG A 173 -8.65 -18.29 19.04
CA ARG A 173 -9.60 -18.24 17.92
C ARG A 173 -9.18 -19.18 16.80
N ILE A 174 -7.88 -19.22 16.49
CA ILE A 174 -7.34 -20.07 15.43
C ILE A 174 -7.48 -21.54 15.77
N THR A 175 -7.14 -21.96 16.99
CA THR A 175 -7.30 -23.35 17.40
C THR A 175 -8.75 -23.80 17.40
N ALA A 176 -9.68 -22.91 17.78
CA ALA A 176 -11.11 -23.18 17.71
C ALA A 176 -11.61 -23.33 16.25
N ASP A 177 -11.17 -22.43 15.35
CA ASP A 177 -11.55 -22.48 13.93
C ASP A 177 -11.01 -23.72 13.22
N GLN A 178 -9.79 -24.15 13.55
CA GLN A 178 -9.17 -25.35 12.96
C GLN A 178 -9.47 -26.65 13.71
N GLN A 179 -10.19 -26.56 14.84
CA GLN A 179 -10.54 -27.72 15.70
C GLN A 179 -9.32 -28.51 16.18
N VAL A 180 -8.24 -27.80 16.49
CA VAL A 180 -7.00 -28.36 17.02
C VAL A 180 -6.81 -27.98 18.48
N SER A 181 -6.10 -28.81 19.24
CA SER A 181 -5.76 -28.56 20.64
C SER A 181 -4.24 -28.50 20.80
N LEU A 182 -3.75 -27.50 21.53
CA LEU A 182 -2.36 -27.45 21.93
C LEU A 182 -2.12 -28.50 23.01
N VAL A 183 -1.00 -29.19 22.92
CA VAL A 183 -0.53 -30.13 23.93
C VAL A 183 0.90 -29.77 24.35
N ASP A 184 1.24 -30.07 25.59
CA ASP A 184 2.60 -29.93 26.06
C ASP A 184 3.48 -31.17 25.73
N GLU A 185 4.74 -31.18 26.19
CA GLU A 185 5.66 -32.29 25.97
C GLU A 185 5.20 -33.59 26.63
N SER A 186 4.30 -33.52 27.61
CA SER A 186 3.72 -34.69 28.30
C SER A 186 2.45 -35.19 27.61
N GLY A 187 1.93 -34.47 26.59
CA GLY A 187 0.67 -34.76 25.92
C GLY A 187 -0.56 -34.22 26.61
N ASP A 188 -0.40 -33.41 27.66
CA ASP A 188 -1.50 -32.78 28.36
C ASP A 188 -2.05 -31.61 27.58
N PRO A 189 -3.39 -31.45 27.48
CA PRO A 189 -3.99 -30.36 26.72
C PRO A 189 -3.79 -29.02 27.43
N PHE A 190 -3.83 -27.95 26.63
CA PHE A 190 -3.71 -26.57 27.11
C PHE A 190 -4.90 -26.20 28.02
N PRO A 191 -4.66 -25.84 29.29
CA PRO A 191 -5.72 -25.76 30.29
C PRO A 191 -6.50 -24.42 30.29
N VAL A 192 -6.03 -23.40 29.52
CA VAL A 192 -6.56 -22.05 29.61
C VAL A 192 -7.70 -21.82 28.64
N GLN A 193 -8.83 -21.35 29.14
CA GLN A 193 -9.99 -20.95 28.33
C GLN A 193 -10.03 -19.45 27.99
N SER A 194 -9.15 -18.64 28.59
CA SER A 194 -9.04 -17.20 28.31
C SER A 194 -8.29 -16.94 26.99
N TYR A 195 -8.18 -15.67 26.63
CA TYR A 195 -7.42 -15.26 25.44
C TYR A 195 -5.94 -15.55 25.59
N TYR A 196 -5.33 -16.11 24.55
CA TYR A 196 -3.90 -16.34 24.44
C TYR A 196 -3.43 -16.13 23.00
N TYR A 197 -2.20 -15.68 22.87
CA TYR A 197 -1.58 -15.28 21.62
C TYR A 197 -0.30 -16.04 21.36
N THR A 198 0.04 -16.17 20.09
CA THR A 198 1.40 -16.48 19.66
C THR A 198 1.86 -15.43 18.65
N ASN A 199 3.18 -15.29 18.49
CA ASN A 199 3.76 -14.48 17.43
C ASN A 199 3.95 -15.35 16.19
N GLU A 200 3.64 -14.78 15.03
CA GLU A 200 3.80 -15.37 13.71
C GLU A 200 4.87 -14.60 12.95
N ILE A 201 5.97 -15.27 12.59
CA ILE A 201 7.05 -14.71 11.79
C ILE A 201 7.04 -15.38 10.43
N VAL A 202 6.88 -14.59 9.37
CA VAL A 202 6.80 -15.09 8.00
C VAL A 202 7.88 -14.43 7.16
N THR A 203 8.61 -15.26 6.39
CA THR A 203 9.58 -14.78 5.42
C THR A 203 9.35 -15.45 4.08
N GLY A 204 9.32 -14.67 3.02
CA GLY A 204 9.01 -15.17 1.69
C GLY A 204 9.43 -14.24 0.58
N GLY A 205 9.01 -14.61 -0.62
CA GLY A 205 9.21 -13.84 -1.84
C GLY A 205 7.92 -13.69 -2.62
N TYR A 206 7.98 -12.88 -3.65
CA TYR A 206 6.89 -12.70 -4.60
C TYR A 206 7.39 -12.59 -6.03
N ILE A 207 6.52 -12.98 -6.94
CA ILE A 207 6.64 -12.74 -8.37
C ILE A 207 5.31 -12.22 -8.89
N GLY A 208 5.35 -11.33 -9.88
CA GLY A 208 4.12 -10.76 -10.41
C GLY A 208 4.32 -9.86 -11.61
N GLY A 209 3.31 -9.05 -11.87
CA GLY A 209 3.31 -8.07 -12.93
C GLY A 209 2.78 -6.72 -12.47
N SER A 210 3.19 -5.68 -13.16
CA SER A 210 2.68 -4.33 -12.93
C SER A 210 2.42 -3.59 -14.24
N MET A 211 1.57 -2.59 -14.12
CA MET A 211 1.33 -1.60 -15.16
C MET A 211 1.40 -0.22 -14.52
N SER A 212 2.26 0.64 -15.10
CA SER A 212 2.43 2.02 -14.63
C SER A 212 2.05 3.00 -15.73
N TRP A 213 1.43 4.11 -15.33
CA TRP A 213 1.12 5.27 -16.16
C TRP A 213 1.81 6.47 -15.55
N ILE A 214 2.63 7.13 -16.35
CA ILE A 214 3.42 8.27 -15.91
C ILE A 214 3.08 9.44 -16.80
N LYS A 215 2.64 10.53 -16.20
CA LYS A 215 2.50 11.84 -16.82
C LYS A 215 3.46 12.79 -16.16
N ASN A 216 4.03 13.71 -16.92
CA ASN A 216 4.86 14.79 -16.39
C ASN A 216 4.79 15.96 -17.36
N MET A 217 3.77 16.79 -17.20
CA MET A 217 3.53 17.96 -18.03
C MET A 217 3.19 19.19 -17.21
N ALA A 218 3.49 20.36 -17.75
CA ALA A 218 3.06 21.64 -17.21
C ALA A 218 2.73 22.63 -18.33
N ILE A 219 1.70 23.42 -18.09
CA ILE A 219 1.31 24.54 -18.95
C ILE A 219 1.15 25.81 -18.13
N LYS A 220 1.31 26.94 -18.80
CA LYS A 220 1.02 28.26 -18.26
C LYS A 220 -0.04 28.95 -19.12
N PRO A 221 -1.29 29.00 -18.65
CA PRO A 221 -2.36 29.75 -19.33
C PRO A 221 -2.06 31.25 -19.34
N ASP A 222 -2.41 31.94 -20.44
CA ASP A 222 -2.13 33.37 -20.65
C ASP A 222 -2.85 34.29 -19.65
N LYS A 223 -3.90 33.82 -18.99
CA LYS A 223 -4.72 34.63 -18.09
C LYS A 223 -4.66 34.14 -16.65
N GLY A 224 -3.62 34.56 -15.92
CA GLY A 224 -3.64 34.61 -14.44
C GLY A 224 -3.97 33.36 -13.63
N TYR A 225 -4.00 32.17 -14.23
CA TYR A 225 -4.30 30.89 -13.55
C TYR A 225 -3.09 30.29 -12.85
N GLY A 226 -1.90 30.86 -13.04
CA GLY A 226 -0.65 30.25 -12.61
C GLY A 226 -0.23 29.08 -13.50
N VAL A 227 0.72 28.32 -13.03
CA VAL A 227 1.17 27.10 -13.73
C VAL A 227 0.29 25.93 -13.32
N LEU A 228 -0.21 25.19 -14.30
CA LEU A 228 -0.99 23.99 -14.12
C LEU A 228 -0.11 22.77 -14.43
N VAL A 229 -0.08 21.81 -13.53
CA VAL A 229 0.83 20.64 -13.60
C VAL A 229 0.03 19.36 -13.49
N ASP A 230 0.32 18.38 -14.35
CA ASP A 230 -0.08 16.98 -14.22
C ASP A 230 1.18 16.11 -14.28
N ASP A 231 1.68 15.72 -13.11
CA ASP A 231 2.92 14.96 -12.93
C ASP A 231 2.68 13.68 -12.13
N PHE A 232 1.55 13.05 -12.37
CA PHE A 232 1.10 11.89 -11.62
C PHE A 232 1.69 10.59 -12.15
N ILE A 233 2.20 9.78 -11.22
CA ILE A 233 2.70 8.43 -11.45
C ILE A 233 1.75 7.46 -10.77
N PHE A 234 1.08 6.62 -11.54
CA PHE A 234 0.18 5.59 -11.05
C PHE A 234 0.68 4.21 -11.43
N THR A 235 0.69 3.29 -10.48
CA THR A 235 1.08 1.90 -10.71
C THR A 235 0.04 0.97 -10.12
N SER A 236 -0.41 -0.01 -10.89
CA SER A 236 -1.18 -1.16 -10.42
C SER A 236 -0.35 -2.43 -10.56
N PHE A 237 -0.53 -3.40 -9.66
CA PHE A 237 0.23 -4.63 -9.68
C PHE A 237 -0.56 -5.82 -9.13
N LEU A 238 -0.17 -7.01 -9.59
CA LEU A 238 -0.67 -8.29 -9.12
C LEU A 238 0.54 -9.20 -8.88
N ASP A 239 0.67 -9.71 -7.66
CA ASP A 239 1.77 -10.58 -7.26
C ASP A 239 1.24 -11.89 -6.65
N ILE A 240 1.96 -12.98 -6.89
CA ILE A 240 1.85 -14.25 -6.17
C ILE A 240 2.90 -14.24 -5.07
N LEU A 241 2.48 -14.55 -3.85
CA LEU A 241 3.31 -14.58 -2.66
C LEU A 241 3.63 -16.03 -2.29
N ILE A 242 4.89 -16.31 -1.93
CA ILE A 242 5.33 -17.64 -1.49
C ILE A 242 6.21 -17.46 -0.26
N ALA A 243 5.84 -18.08 0.86
CA ALA A 243 6.60 -18.01 2.11
C ALA A 243 7.04 -19.43 2.53
N PRO A 244 8.26 -19.81 2.23
CA PRO A 244 8.79 -21.10 2.65
C PRO A 244 9.05 -21.18 4.17
N SER A 245 9.10 -20.05 4.86
CA SER A 245 9.30 -19.99 6.30
C SER A 245 8.14 -19.30 7.00
N ILE A 246 7.37 -20.08 7.74
CA ILE A 246 6.30 -19.61 8.63
C ILE A 246 6.59 -20.22 9.98
N LYS A 247 6.80 -19.40 10.99
CA LYS A 247 7.14 -19.83 12.37
C LYS A 247 6.14 -19.26 13.34
N LEU A 248 5.67 -20.09 14.23
CA LEU A 248 4.81 -19.73 15.36
C LEU A 248 5.57 -19.91 16.65
N ASP A 249 5.50 -18.94 17.55
CA ASP A 249 6.14 -19.05 18.85
C ASP A 249 5.39 -20.08 19.73
N THR A 250 6.15 -20.78 20.57
CA THR A 250 5.59 -21.67 21.59
C THR A 250 4.87 -20.88 22.67
N VAL A 251 3.66 -21.29 23.04
CA VAL A 251 2.92 -20.68 24.14
C VAL A 251 3.51 -21.14 25.47
N GLN A 252 3.86 -20.19 26.30
CA GLN A 252 4.39 -20.42 27.64
C GLN A 252 3.29 -20.12 28.68
N TYR A 253 2.91 -21.14 29.41
CA TYR A 253 1.88 -21.08 30.44
C TYR A 253 2.48 -21.33 31.83
N ARG A 254 2.22 -20.42 32.76
CA ARG A 254 2.57 -20.58 34.17
C ARG A 254 1.42 -21.30 34.87
N ASP A 255 1.65 -22.55 35.27
CA ASP A 255 0.61 -23.37 35.93
C ASP A 255 0.53 -23.07 37.43
N PRO A 256 -0.53 -22.41 37.91
CA PRO A 256 -0.68 -22.10 39.33
C PRO A 256 -0.85 -23.37 40.21
N ASN A 257 -1.32 -24.46 39.61
CA ASN A 257 -1.56 -25.72 40.35
C ASN A 257 -0.30 -26.56 40.50
N LEU A 258 0.71 -26.27 39.67
CA LEU A 258 2.03 -26.97 39.69
C LEU A 258 3.13 -26.04 40.18
N ASN A 259 2.89 -25.37 41.29
CA ASN A 259 3.89 -24.50 41.94
C ASN A 259 4.47 -23.41 40.99
N ASN A 260 3.64 -22.86 40.12
CA ASN A 260 4.01 -21.88 39.11
C ASN A 260 5.03 -22.37 38.07
N THR A 261 5.11 -23.67 37.85
CA THR A 261 5.94 -24.25 36.79
C THR A 261 5.52 -23.74 35.40
N ILE A 262 6.50 -23.44 34.54
CA ILE A 262 6.25 -23.00 33.18
C ILE A 262 6.13 -24.23 32.29
N ARG A 263 4.94 -24.42 31.74
CA ARG A 263 4.63 -25.44 30.71
C ARG A 263 4.69 -24.78 29.32
N LYS A 264 5.18 -25.53 28.36
CA LYS A 264 5.35 -25.05 26.97
C LYS A 264 4.44 -25.86 26.06
N PHE A 265 3.68 -25.14 25.23
CA PHE A 265 2.75 -25.70 24.28
C PHE A 265 3.15 -25.28 22.88
N ALA A 266 3.56 -26.24 22.06
CA ALA A 266 3.95 -25.95 20.68
C ALA A 266 2.72 -25.57 19.84
N ALA A 267 2.90 -24.59 18.96
CA ALA A 267 1.84 -24.14 18.04
C ALA A 267 1.95 -24.78 16.65
N ASP A 268 2.79 -25.79 16.49
CA ASP A 268 3.07 -26.50 15.24
C ASP A 268 1.89 -27.36 14.74
N VAL A 269 0.92 -27.64 15.60
CA VAL A 269 -0.36 -28.29 15.24
C VAL A 269 -1.26 -27.39 14.40
N VAL A 270 -0.97 -26.10 14.31
CA VAL A 270 -1.77 -25.13 13.55
C VAL A 270 -1.41 -25.20 12.07
N ASP A 271 -2.43 -25.43 11.25
CA ASP A 271 -2.27 -25.45 9.80
C ASP A 271 -1.87 -24.09 9.26
N THR A 272 -0.85 -24.06 8.42
CA THR A 272 -0.38 -22.89 7.72
C THR A 272 -0.51 -23.02 6.21
N LYS A 273 -0.47 -21.91 5.49
CA LYS A 273 -0.54 -21.85 4.03
C LYS A 273 0.64 -21.04 3.50
N VAL A 274 1.48 -21.69 2.70
CA VAL A 274 2.74 -21.11 2.19
C VAL A 274 2.57 -20.16 1.02
N TRP A 275 1.41 -20.11 0.39
CA TRP A 275 1.17 -19.24 -0.77
C TRP A 275 0.03 -18.25 -0.53
N GLY A 276 0.11 -17.13 -1.22
CA GLY A 276 -0.88 -16.08 -1.22
C GLY A 276 -0.86 -15.30 -2.52
N PHE A 277 -1.60 -14.22 -2.55
CA PHE A 277 -1.60 -13.27 -3.67
C PHE A 277 -1.91 -11.88 -3.16
N ARG A 278 -1.53 -10.86 -3.93
CA ARG A 278 -1.93 -9.49 -3.67
C ARG A 278 -2.22 -8.74 -4.97
N LEU A 279 -3.24 -7.93 -4.92
CA LEU A 279 -3.55 -6.89 -5.89
C LEU A 279 -3.30 -5.55 -5.18
N GLY A 280 -2.57 -4.66 -5.83
CA GLY A 280 -2.29 -3.36 -5.24
C GLY A 280 -2.26 -2.24 -6.27
N MET A 281 -2.37 -1.02 -5.76
CA MET A 281 -2.23 0.21 -6.50
C MET A 281 -1.46 1.25 -5.69
N GLU A 282 -0.66 2.04 -6.38
CA GLU A 282 0.09 3.16 -5.80
C GLU A 282 -0.01 4.38 -6.71
N GLY A 283 -0.20 5.54 -6.10
CA GLY A 283 -0.18 6.82 -6.78
C GLY A 283 0.74 7.80 -6.08
N LYS A 284 1.57 8.52 -6.84
CA LYS A 284 2.46 9.56 -6.34
C LYS A 284 2.68 10.65 -7.38
N TYR A 285 3.11 11.81 -6.91
CA TYR A 285 3.48 12.92 -7.78
C TYR A 285 5.00 13.00 -7.93
N ASN A 286 5.45 13.46 -9.10
CA ASN A 286 6.87 13.67 -9.38
C ASN A 286 7.44 14.88 -8.64
N ARG A 287 6.59 15.83 -8.27
CA ARG A 287 6.96 17.07 -7.57
C ARG A 287 7.14 16.86 -6.07
N GLU A 288 7.83 17.82 -5.45
CA GLU A 288 7.99 17.93 -4.01
C GLU A 288 6.65 18.20 -3.32
N LEU A 289 6.47 17.69 -2.09
CA LEU A 289 5.27 17.87 -1.25
C LEU A 289 3.96 17.33 -1.83
N GLY A 290 4.01 16.58 -2.92
CA GLY A 290 2.84 15.83 -3.40
C GLY A 290 2.53 14.66 -2.46
N TRP A 291 1.24 14.45 -2.16
CA TRP A 291 0.81 13.27 -1.44
C TRP A 291 0.99 12.02 -2.31
N ALA A 292 1.37 10.92 -1.66
CA ALA A 292 1.33 9.60 -2.28
C ALA A 292 0.38 8.71 -1.48
N TYR A 293 -0.27 7.81 -2.17
CA TYR A 293 -1.20 6.87 -1.56
C TYR A 293 -1.00 5.47 -2.13
N GLY A 294 -1.45 4.47 -1.41
CA GLY A 294 -1.45 3.10 -1.88
C GLY A 294 -2.48 2.27 -1.17
N ALA A 295 -2.93 1.25 -1.87
CA ALA A 295 -3.86 0.26 -1.35
C ALA A 295 -3.41 -1.13 -1.81
N GLU A 296 -3.59 -2.11 -0.94
CA GLU A 296 -3.36 -3.51 -1.26
C GLU A 296 -4.51 -4.34 -0.69
N VAL A 297 -4.91 -5.36 -1.43
CA VAL A 297 -5.87 -6.38 -0.97
C VAL A 297 -5.42 -7.75 -1.46
N GLY A 298 -5.64 -8.78 -0.65
CA GLY A 298 -5.24 -10.13 -1.06
C GLY A 298 -5.27 -11.14 0.06
N ALA A 299 -4.42 -12.13 -0.07
CA ALA A 299 -4.19 -13.13 0.95
C ALA A 299 -2.68 -13.29 1.15
N ARG A 300 -2.19 -13.04 2.37
CA ARG A 300 -0.79 -13.31 2.76
C ARG A 300 -0.63 -14.79 3.11
N PRO A 301 0.54 -15.38 2.85
CA PRO A 301 0.94 -16.63 3.47
C PRO A 301 0.90 -16.50 5.00
N GLY A 302 0.67 -17.59 5.71
CA GLY A 302 0.54 -17.60 7.17
C GLY A 302 -0.52 -18.62 7.61
N ILE A 303 -1.31 -18.30 8.61
CA ILE A 303 -2.35 -19.18 9.13
C ILE A 303 -3.40 -19.51 8.07
N LYS A 304 -3.66 -20.80 7.87
CA LYS A 304 -4.69 -21.28 6.93
C LYS A 304 -6.07 -20.78 7.33
N GLY A 305 -6.80 -20.23 6.35
CA GLY A 305 -8.12 -19.62 6.56
C GLY A 305 -8.10 -18.17 7.08
N ARG A 306 -6.94 -17.63 7.46
CA ARG A 306 -6.79 -16.27 8.01
C ARG A 306 -5.85 -15.36 7.22
N GLY A 307 -5.53 -15.73 5.98
CA GLY A 307 -4.60 -14.98 5.13
C GLY A 307 -5.15 -13.68 4.53
N PHE A 308 -6.47 -13.47 4.52
CA PHE A 308 -7.05 -12.25 3.95
C PHE A 308 -6.48 -11.00 4.62
N TYR A 309 -6.13 -10.02 3.79
CA TYR A 309 -5.73 -8.70 4.28
C TYR A 309 -6.18 -7.58 3.34
N ALA A 310 -6.33 -6.41 3.92
CA ALA A 310 -6.51 -5.15 3.21
C ALA A 310 -5.65 -4.08 3.88
N MET A 311 -4.93 -3.30 3.09
CA MET A 311 -4.03 -2.25 3.56
C MET A 311 -4.26 -0.97 2.77
N LEU A 312 -4.24 0.15 3.49
CA LEU A 312 -4.23 1.51 2.94
C LEU A 312 -3.03 2.25 3.51
N LYS A 313 -2.36 3.06 2.70
CA LYS A 313 -1.27 3.92 3.13
C LYS A 313 -1.39 5.32 2.53
N ILE A 314 -1.00 6.31 3.32
CA ILE A 314 -0.80 7.69 2.89
C ILE A 314 0.67 8.01 3.13
N SER A 315 1.32 8.62 2.17
CA SER A 315 2.76 8.92 2.22
C SER A 315 3.01 10.36 1.81
N VAL A 316 4.10 10.91 2.33
CA VAL A 316 4.61 12.23 1.95
C VAL A 316 6.05 12.06 1.48
N PRO A 317 6.44 12.55 0.29
CA PRO A 317 7.82 12.52 -0.13
C PRO A 317 8.64 13.45 0.75
N VAL A 318 9.70 12.90 1.35
CA VAL A 318 10.66 13.69 2.18
C VAL A 318 11.92 14.00 1.42
N PHE A 319 12.18 13.27 0.34
CA PHE A 319 13.32 13.50 -0.54
C PHE A 319 13.05 12.97 -1.95
N SER A 320 13.50 13.73 -2.97
CA SER A 320 13.57 13.28 -4.37
C SER A 320 14.77 13.93 -5.06
N THR A 321 15.31 13.29 -6.11
CA THR A 321 16.62 13.65 -6.69
C THR A 321 16.62 14.80 -7.68
N SER A 322 15.47 15.29 -8.11
CA SER A 322 15.39 16.37 -9.12
C SER A 322 14.28 17.34 -8.78
N MET A 323 14.55 18.22 -7.82
CA MET A 323 13.61 19.27 -7.45
C MET A 323 13.62 20.49 -8.40
N ASN A 324 14.52 20.52 -9.39
CA ASN A 324 14.74 21.72 -10.21
C ASN A 324 13.55 22.03 -11.11
N HIS A 325 12.92 21.02 -11.72
CA HIS A 325 11.77 21.23 -12.61
C HIS A 325 10.54 21.80 -11.89
N SER A 326 10.30 21.41 -10.64
CA SER A 326 9.17 21.96 -9.88
C SER A 326 9.39 23.43 -9.50
N ARG A 327 10.63 23.84 -9.24
CA ARG A 327 10.96 25.24 -8.93
C ARG A 327 10.82 26.15 -10.16
N GLU A 328 11.21 25.66 -11.33
CA GLU A 328 11.04 26.42 -12.58
C GLU A 328 9.57 26.56 -12.97
N ALA A 329 8.78 25.50 -12.80
CA ALA A 329 7.35 25.51 -13.10
C ALA A 329 6.52 26.45 -12.19
N PHE A 330 6.88 26.56 -10.92
CA PHE A 330 6.12 27.39 -9.96
C PHE A 330 6.62 28.82 -9.84
N GLY A 331 7.70 29.20 -10.56
CA GLY A 331 8.27 30.54 -10.55
C GLY A 331 8.72 31.02 -9.16
N LYS A 332 9.76 31.81 -9.10
CA LYS A 332 10.05 32.59 -7.90
C LYS A 332 9.18 33.82 -7.81
#